data_e15802b2fb55a3b4ad9a08967fabb1ea
#
_entry.id   e15802b2fb55a3b4ad9a08967fabb1ea
#
_cell.length_a   1.000
_cell.length_b   1.000
_cell.length_c   1.000
_cell.angle_alpha   90.00
_cell.angle_beta   90.00
_cell.angle_gamma   90.00
#
_symmetry.space_group_name_H-M   'P 1'
#
loop_
_entity.id
_entity.type
_entity.pdbx_description
1 polymer ?
#
loop_
_entity_poly.entity_id
_entity_poly.type
_entity_poly.pdbx_seq_one_letter_code
_entity_poly.pdbx_strand_id
1 'polypeptide(L)'
;MSPKTLGLRLMRQFEIECAQVREIELVGRFTNPLEALEYAGNHTVDFALLDIEMPQMNGIELARRLREIKRDMIIIFVSGYSDYVLDALKMKSDYYVFKPYSREDILDALNRARLLAKGQAKRVFIRTFGRFDVFIDEKLVKFSNAKSKELLALCVDHMGGEVTMEEAVDKLWPEKDYDSRVKALYRKAVIGIHGVFEEYGIEGV
;
A
#
# COMPACT_ATOMS: atom_id res chain seq x y z
N MET A 1 -2.23 -1.37 -7.73
CA MET A 1 -1.35 -0.30 -7.24
C MET A 1 0.08 -0.80 -7.25
N SER A 2 1.03 -0.05 -7.81
CA SER A 2 2.45 -0.47 -7.86
C SER A 2 3.10 -0.23 -6.52
N PRO A 3 3.90 -1.18 -5.97
CA PRO A 3 4.64 -0.98 -4.72
C PRO A 3 5.58 0.22 -4.82
N LYS A 4 5.51 1.10 -3.81
CA LYS A 4 6.32 2.31 -3.71
C LYS A 4 7.63 2.02 -3.00
N THR A 5 8.75 2.31 -3.63
CA THR A 5 10.09 2.03 -3.11
C THR A 5 10.87 3.29 -2.80
N LEU A 6 11.65 3.21 -1.76
CA LEU A 6 12.62 4.21 -1.34
C LEU A 6 14.03 3.62 -1.46
N GLY A 7 14.93 4.36 -2.11
CA GLY A 7 16.32 3.96 -2.29
C GLY A 7 17.29 4.87 -1.56
N LEU A 8 18.22 4.29 -0.80
CA LEU A 8 19.32 5.01 -0.18
C LEU A 8 20.66 4.57 -0.75
N ARG A 9 21.41 5.55 -1.25
CA ARG A 9 22.73 5.35 -1.86
C ARG A 9 22.75 4.25 -2.93
N LEU A 10 21.64 4.09 -3.65
CA LEU A 10 21.56 3.11 -4.73
C LEU A 10 22.53 3.48 -5.84
N MET A 11 23.17 2.47 -6.39
CA MET A 11 23.89 2.62 -7.65
C MET A 11 22.88 2.87 -8.78
N ARG A 12 23.28 3.68 -9.76
CA ARG A 12 22.48 4.05 -10.95
C ARG A 12 21.83 2.82 -11.64
N GLN A 13 22.44 1.65 -11.52
CA GLN A 13 21.93 0.42 -12.10
C GLN A 13 20.60 -0.03 -11.45
N PHE A 14 20.47 0.03 -10.10
CA PHE A 14 19.18 -0.25 -9.43
C PHE A 14 18.07 0.69 -9.90
N GLU A 15 18.39 1.96 -10.11
CA GLU A 15 17.42 2.95 -10.60
C GLU A 15 16.93 2.60 -12.01
N ILE A 16 17.84 2.20 -12.89
CA ILE A 16 17.52 1.81 -14.27
C ILE A 16 16.61 0.57 -14.27
N GLU A 17 16.94 -0.43 -13.45
CA GLU A 17 16.12 -1.66 -13.37
C GLU A 17 14.77 -1.42 -12.69
N CYS A 18 14.70 -0.60 -11.64
CA CYS A 18 13.42 -0.18 -11.05
C CYS A 18 12.50 0.48 -12.08
N ALA A 19 13.06 1.35 -12.93
CA ALA A 19 12.28 2.02 -13.98
C ALA A 19 11.76 1.07 -15.07
N GLN A 20 12.39 -0.10 -15.25
CA GLN A 20 11.97 -1.11 -16.23
C GLN A 20 10.89 -2.05 -15.69
N VAL A 21 10.77 -2.18 -14.36
CA VAL A 21 9.74 -3.02 -13.73
C VAL A 21 8.45 -2.20 -13.57
N ARG A 22 7.53 -2.34 -14.51
CA ARG A 22 6.26 -1.56 -14.59
C ARG A 22 5.42 -1.54 -13.30
N GLU A 23 5.62 -2.51 -12.42
CA GLU A 23 4.86 -2.67 -11.18
C GLU A 23 5.57 -2.06 -9.95
N ILE A 24 6.69 -1.34 -10.13
CA ILE A 24 7.46 -0.71 -9.05
C ILE A 24 7.60 0.78 -9.36
N GLU A 25 7.34 1.62 -8.36
CA GLU A 25 7.51 3.06 -8.43
C GLU A 25 8.62 3.50 -7.48
N LEU A 26 9.71 4.06 -7.99
CA LEU A 26 10.77 4.66 -7.20
C LEU A 26 10.34 6.06 -6.74
N VAL A 27 9.86 6.18 -5.51
CA VAL A 27 9.27 7.41 -4.97
C VAL A 27 10.27 8.36 -4.32
N GLY A 28 11.48 7.88 -3.98
CA GLY A 28 12.50 8.73 -3.37
C GLY A 28 13.90 8.13 -3.46
N ARG A 29 14.89 9.01 -3.56
CA ARG A 29 16.33 8.70 -3.53
C ARG A 29 16.99 9.60 -2.52
N PHE A 30 17.67 9.01 -1.56
CA PHE A 30 18.26 9.73 -0.46
C PHE A 30 19.73 9.35 -0.28
N THR A 31 20.54 10.31 0.09
CA THR A 31 21.93 10.11 0.55
C THR A 31 22.05 10.33 2.05
N ASN A 32 21.06 11.00 2.63
CA ASN A 32 20.95 11.29 4.05
C ASN A 32 19.85 10.42 4.67
N PRO A 33 20.15 9.58 5.67
CA PRO A 33 19.16 8.70 6.31
C PRO A 33 18.04 9.46 7.04
N LEU A 34 18.31 10.68 7.55
CA LEU A 34 17.28 11.47 8.23
C LEU A 34 16.22 12.00 7.27
N GLU A 35 16.61 12.42 6.06
CA GLU A 35 15.68 12.84 5.02
C GLU A 35 14.79 11.66 4.56
N ALA A 36 15.36 10.46 4.49
CA ALA A 36 14.61 9.25 4.17
C ALA A 36 13.55 8.91 5.22
N LEU A 37 13.88 9.07 6.52
CA LEU A 37 12.93 8.88 7.61
C LEU A 37 11.80 9.92 7.57
N GLU A 38 12.14 11.18 7.36
CA GLU A 38 11.15 12.25 7.22
C GLU A 38 10.20 11.99 6.04
N TYR A 39 10.75 11.59 4.90
CA TYR A 39 9.96 11.23 3.74
C TYR A 39 9.02 10.06 4.02
N ALA A 40 9.53 8.98 4.62
CA ALA A 40 8.75 7.79 4.95
C ALA A 40 7.64 8.07 5.99
N GLY A 41 7.84 9.05 6.87
CA GLY A 41 6.83 9.50 7.83
C GLY A 41 5.66 10.26 7.18
N ASN A 42 5.89 10.88 6.03
CA ASN A 42 4.90 11.72 5.34
C ASN A 42 4.33 11.08 4.07
N HIS A 43 4.87 9.95 3.63
CA HIS A 43 4.48 9.31 2.37
C HIS A 43 4.36 7.79 2.54
N THR A 44 3.49 7.18 1.74
CA THR A 44 3.38 5.71 1.71
C THR A 44 4.60 5.12 1.00
N VAL A 45 5.34 4.27 1.71
CA VAL A 45 6.48 3.52 1.19
C VAL A 45 6.27 2.04 1.50
N ASP A 46 6.36 1.17 0.49
CA ASP A 46 6.14 -0.27 0.65
C ASP A 46 7.42 -1.04 0.93
N PHE A 47 8.52 -0.65 0.27
CA PHE A 47 9.82 -1.25 0.54
C PHE A 47 10.97 -0.25 0.42
N ALA A 48 12.06 -0.54 1.11
CA ALA A 48 13.28 0.25 1.11
C ALA A 48 14.48 -0.59 0.69
N LEU A 49 15.29 -0.04 -0.21
CA LEU A 49 16.60 -0.56 -0.62
C LEU A 49 17.66 0.24 0.12
N LEU A 50 18.44 -0.40 0.98
CA LEU A 50 19.33 0.26 1.91
C LEU A 50 20.77 -0.26 1.75
N ASP A 51 21.71 0.66 1.53
CA ASP A 51 23.12 0.34 1.80
C ASP A 51 23.32 0.25 3.32
N ILE A 52 24.10 -0.72 3.78
CA ILE A 52 24.40 -0.84 5.21
C ILE A 52 25.45 0.19 5.62
N GLU A 53 26.47 0.40 4.78
CA GLU A 53 27.53 1.35 5.07
C GLU A 53 27.20 2.76 4.61
N MET A 54 26.65 3.53 5.52
CA MET A 54 26.33 4.94 5.30
C MET A 54 26.89 5.82 6.40
N PRO A 55 27.30 7.07 6.09
CA PRO A 55 27.69 8.05 7.11
C PRO A 55 26.48 8.42 8.00
N GLN A 56 26.76 8.85 9.22
CA GLN A 56 25.80 9.31 10.23
C GLN A 56 24.93 8.20 10.85
N MET A 57 24.38 7.30 10.08
CA MET A 57 23.53 6.20 10.53
C MET A 57 23.72 5.02 9.60
N ASN A 58 24.00 3.83 10.15
CA ASN A 58 24.11 2.64 9.31
C ASN A 58 22.71 2.16 8.85
N GLY A 59 22.69 1.39 7.74
CA GLY A 59 21.46 0.91 7.14
C GLY A 59 20.58 0.05 8.05
N ILE A 60 21.19 -0.68 9.00
CA ILE A 60 20.46 -1.53 9.96
C ILE A 60 19.67 -0.68 10.96
N GLU A 61 20.29 0.39 11.46
CA GLU A 61 19.62 1.33 12.36
C GLU A 61 18.48 2.09 11.62
N LEU A 62 18.78 2.51 10.39
CA LEU A 62 17.77 3.13 9.54
C LEU A 62 16.56 2.20 9.29
N ALA A 63 16.82 0.95 8.96
CA ALA A 63 15.78 -0.04 8.73
C ALA A 63 14.90 -0.27 9.97
N ARG A 64 15.52 -0.25 11.18
CA ARG A 64 14.77 -0.34 12.44
C ARG A 64 13.81 0.81 12.59
N ARG A 65 14.27 2.06 12.36
CA ARG A 65 13.44 3.27 12.45
C ARG A 65 12.36 3.33 11.37
N LEU A 66 12.66 2.86 10.16
CA LEU A 66 11.64 2.76 9.11
C LEU A 66 10.53 1.79 9.50
N ARG A 67 10.85 0.67 10.18
CA ARG A 67 9.85 -0.26 10.69
C ARG A 67 9.09 0.23 11.93
N GLU A 68 9.60 1.22 12.64
CA GLU A 68 8.83 1.95 13.66
C GLU A 68 7.73 2.82 13.02
N ILE A 69 8.00 3.37 11.82
CA ILE A 69 7.02 4.13 11.04
C ILE A 69 5.99 3.19 10.38
N LYS A 70 6.47 2.15 9.69
CA LYS A 70 5.63 1.13 9.04
C LYS A 70 6.19 -0.26 9.37
N ARG A 71 5.52 -0.98 10.27
CA ARG A 71 5.98 -2.24 10.85
C ARG A 71 6.24 -3.34 9.80
N ASP A 72 5.45 -3.36 8.75
CA ASP A 72 5.50 -4.33 7.66
C ASP A 72 6.30 -3.83 6.44
N MET A 73 7.04 -2.72 6.56
CA MET A 73 7.90 -2.24 5.48
C MET A 73 8.92 -3.32 5.10
N ILE A 74 8.98 -3.63 3.82
CA ILE A 74 9.92 -4.60 3.26
C ILE A 74 11.30 -3.95 3.21
N ILE A 75 12.31 -4.62 3.77
CA ILE A 75 13.68 -4.13 3.83
C ILE A 75 14.58 -5.04 3.02
N ILE A 76 15.26 -4.45 2.05
CA ILE A 76 16.29 -5.10 1.24
C ILE A 76 17.62 -4.39 1.48
N PHE A 77 18.59 -5.12 1.99
CA PHE A 77 19.95 -4.62 2.14
C PHE A 77 20.78 -4.87 0.89
N VAL A 78 21.64 -3.90 0.58
CA VAL A 78 22.60 -3.99 -0.51
C VAL A 78 23.98 -3.65 0.08
N SER A 79 24.86 -4.65 0.32
CA SER A 79 26.14 -4.42 0.96
C SER A 79 27.24 -5.36 0.44
N GLY A 80 28.50 -4.91 0.53
CA GLY A 80 29.69 -5.70 0.19
C GLY A 80 30.20 -6.59 1.31
N TYR A 81 29.63 -6.50 2.52
CA TYR A 81 30.19 -7.16 3.70
C TYR A 81 29.28 -8.27 4.22
N SER A 82 29.86 -9.47 4.35
CA SER A 82 29.19 -10.65 4.91
C SER A 82 28.92 -10.53 6.41
N ASP A 83 29.71 -9.72 7.13
CA ASP A 83 29.64 -9.60 8.59
C ASP A 83 28.29 -9.05 9.09
N TYR A 84 27.62 -8.24 8.27
CA TYR A 84 26.31 -7.69 8.58
C TYR A 84 25.14 -8.62 8.28
N VAL A 85 25.37 -9.75 7.64
CA VAL A 85 24.27 -10.71 7.29
C VAL A 85 23.59 -11.22 8.55
N LEU A 86 24.34 -11.53 9.61
CA LEU A 86 23.75 -11.99 10.88
C LEU A 86 22.87 -10.92 11.53
N ASP A 87 23.28 -9.66 11.47
CA ASP A 87 22.47 -8.57 12.04
C ASP A 87 21.25 -8.24 11.17
N ALA A 88 21.38 -8.33 9.85
CA ALA A 88 20.26 -8.25 8.92
C ALA A 88 19.24 -9.38 9.17
N LEU A 89 19.69 -10.61 9.40
CA LEU A 89 18.84 -11.75 9.74
C LEU A 89 18.14 -11.58 11.11
N LYS A 90 18.86 -11.11 12.14
CA LYS A 90 18.26 -10.81 13.47
C LYS A 90 17.17 -9.74 13.36
N MET A 91 17.35 -8.78 12.48
CA MET A 91 16.39 -7.73 12.19
C MET A 91 15.22 -8.22 11.32
N LYS A 92 15.27 -9.48 10.82
CA LYS A 92 14.29 -10.06 9.89
C LYS A 92 14.17 -9.24 8.60
N SER A 93 15.33 -8.87 8.00
CA SER A 93 15.31 -8.28 6.66
C SER A 93 14.67 -9.26 5.66
N ASP A 94 14.00 -8.72 4.66
CA ASP A 94 13.25 -9.52 3.70
C ASP A 94 14.12 -10.08 2.58
N TYR A 95 15.22 -9.40 2.28
CA TYR A 95 16.22 -9.83 1.30
C TYR A 95 17.57 -9.14 1.52
N TYR A 96 18.62 -9.74 0.94
CA TYR A 96 19.99 -9.21 1.00
C TYR A 96 20.67 -9.41 -0.37
N VAL A 97 21.26 -8.34 -0.90
CA VAL A 97 22.01 -8.33 -2.15
C VAL A 97 23.47 -8.03 -1.86
N PHE A 98 24.37 -8.91 -2.28
CA PHE A 98 25.81 -8.73 -2.11
C PHE A 98 26.41 -7.87 -3.22
N LYS A 99 27.29 -6.96 -2.85
CA LYS A 99 28.17 -6.25 -3.81
C LYS A 99 29.45 -7.07 -4.04
N PRO A 100 29.94 -7.22 -5.29
CA PRO A 100 29.36 -6.72 -6.53
C PRO A 100 28.14 -7.57 -6.94
N TYR A 101 27.11 -6.93 -7.44
CA TYR A 101 25.88 -7.59 -7.87
C TYR A 101 25.71 -7.54 -9.40
N SER A 102 25.08 -8.57 -9.93
CA SER A 102 24.67 -8.66 -11.32
C SER A 102 23.31 -8.00 -11.55
N ARG A 103 22.92 -7.88 -12.80
CA ARG A 103 21.56 -7.48 -13.15
C ARG A 103 20.51 -8.47 -12.65
N GLU A 104 20.80 -9.75 -12.69
CA GLU A 104 19.92 -10.81 -12.18
C GLU A 104 19.66 -10.65 -10.68
N ASP A 105 20.68 -10.38 -9.87
CA ASP A 105 20.53 -10.16 -8.42
C ASP A 105 19.60 -8.99 -8.12
N ILE A 106 19.68 -7.92 -8.94
CA ILE A 106 18.78 -6.76 -8.81
C ILE A 106 17.33 -7.16 -9.12
N LEU A 107 17.12 -7.85 -10.24
CA LEU A 107 15.78 -8.27 -10.66
C LEU A 107 15.15 -9.24 -9.66
N ASP A 108 15.93 -10.15 -9.09
CA ASP A 108 15.47 -11.07 -8.06
C ASP A 108 15.06 -10.34 -6.79
N ALA A 109 15.85 -9.36 -6.34
CA ALA A 109 15.52 -8.52 -5.20
C ALA A 109 14.22 -7.73 -5.43
N LEU A 110 14.05 -7.12 -6.60
CA LEU A 110 12.86 -6.36 -6.97
C LEU A 110 11.62 -7.28 -7.10
N ASN A 111 11.78 -8.46 -7.70
CA ASN A 111 10.72 -9.45 -7.78
C ASN A 111 10.30 -9.94 -6.39
N ARG A 112 11.26 -10.17 -5.49
CA ARG A 112 10.98 -10.55 -4.11
C ARG A 112 10.19 -9.47 -3.38
N ALA A 113 10.62 -8.21 -3.47
CA ALA A 113 9.90 -7.07 -2.89
C ALA A 113 8.47 -6.98 -3.41
N ARG A 114 8.29 -7.11 -4.73
CA ARG A 114 6.97 -7.08 -5.37
C ARG A 114 6.04 -8.17 -4.86
N LEU A 115 6.53 -9.40 -4.73
CA LEU A 115 5.74 -10.53 -4.24
C LEU A 115 5.33 -10.33 -2.78
N LEU A 116 6.24 -9.84 -1.93
CA LEU A 116 5.96 -9.54 -0.53
C LEU A 116 4.95 -8.39 -0.40
N ALA A 117 5.13 -7.31 -1.16
CA ALA A 117 4.19 -6.18 -1.16
C ALA A 117 2.78 -6.59 -1.61
N LYS A 118 2.66 -7.45 -2.63
CA LYS A 118 1.37 -8.03 -3.03
C LYS A 118 0.74 -8.88 -1.94
N GLY A 119 1.56 -9.61 -1.16
CA GLY A 119 1.09 -10.40 -0.02
C GLY A 119 0.61 -9.53 1.17
N GLN A 120 1.12 -8.29 1.27
CA GLN A 120 0.73 -7.31 2.29
C GLN A 120 -0.47 -6.45 1.87
N ALA A 121 -0.82 -6.42 0.57
CA ALA A 121 -1.97 -5.69 0.08
C ALA A 121 -3.25 -6.21 0.75
N LYS A 122 -4.03 -5.30 1.31
CA LYS A 122 -5.31 -5.65 1.93
C LYS A 122 -6.23 -6.31 0.93
N ARG A 123 -6.77 -7.49 1.29
CA ARG A 123 -7.69 -8.23 0.44
C ARG A 123 -9.11 -7.85 0.77
N VAL A 124 -9.79 -7.26 -0.19
CA VAL A 124 -11.23 -7.00 -0.11
C VAL A 124 -11.95 -8.17 -0.77
N PHE A 125 -12.80 -8.85 -0.01
CA PHE A 125 -13.69 -9.89 -0.52
C PHE A 125 -15.14 -9.45 -0.31
N ILE A 126 -15.93 -9.49 -1.37
CA ILE A 126 -17.34 -9.11 -1.36
C ILE A 126 -18.18 -10.36 -1.64
N ARG A 127 -19.01 -10.74 -0.67
CA ARG A 127 -19.99 -11.78 -0.83
C ARG A 127 -21.31 -11.18 -1.30
N THR A 128 -21.78 -11.59 -2.47
CA THR A 128 -23.04 -11.13 -3.04
C THR A 128 -24.15 -12.20 -2.98
N PHE A 129 -23.79 -13.46 -2.72
CA PHE A 129 -24.74 -14.56 -2.71
C PHE A 129 -25.37 -14.75 -1.32
N GLY A 130 -26.69 -14.79 -1.25
CA GLY A 130 -27.49 -14.91 -0.04
C GLY A 130 -27.67 -13.59 0.71
N ARG A 131 -26.60 -12.92 1.02
CA ARG A 131 -26.60 -11.55 1.56
C ARG A 131 -25.35 -10.81 1.14
N PHE A 132 -25.44 -9.50 1.01
CA PHE A 132 -24.29 -8.66 0.71
C PHE A 132 -23.45 -8.46 1.97
N ASP A 133 -22.17 -8.90 1.93
CA ASP A 133 -21.20 -8.67 3.00
C ASP A 133 -19.83 -8.34 2.41
N VAL A 134 -19.10 -7.46 3.07
CA VAL A 134 -17.75 -7.07 2.74
C VAL A 134 -16.80 -7.58 3.80
N PHE A 135 -15.70 -8.17 3.38
CA PHE A 135 -14.63 -8.63 4.25
C PHE A 135 -13.32 -7.95 3.83
N ILE A 136 -12.54 -7.52 4.80
CA ILE A 136 -11.20 -6.99 4.61
C ILE A 136 -10.25 -7.82 5.48
N ASP A 137 -9.26 -8.47 4.85
CA ASP A 137 -8.35 -9.41 5.52
C ASP A 137 -9.13 -10.45 6.36
N GLU A 138 -10.14 -11.08 5.74
CA GLU A 138 -11.04 -12.09 6.32
C GLU A 138 -11.95 -11.59 7.44
N LYS A 139 -11.88 -10.32 7.83
CA LYS A 139 -12.75 -9.73 8.86
C LYS A 139 -13.98 -9.10 8.22
N LEU A 140 -15.14 -9.42 8.80
CA LEU A 140 -16.42 -8.83 8.37
C LEU A 140 -16.43 -7.31 8.66
N VAL A 141 -16.64 -6.52 7.63
CA VAL A 141 -16.77 -5.07 7.73
C VAL A 141 -18.16 -4.69 8.25
N LYS A 142 -18.19 -3.85 9.25
CA LYS A 142 -19.43 -3.32 9.82
C LYS A 142 -19.66 -1.89 9.32
N PHE A 143 -20.76 -1.69 8.64
CA PHE A 143 -21.20 -0.36 8.21
C PHE A 143 -22.06 0.27 9.32
N SER A 144 -21.69 1.48 9.73
CA SER A 144 -22.50 2.27 10.69
C SER A 144 -23.80 2.79 10.07
N ASN A 145 -23.85 2.90 8.75
CA ASN A 145 -24.98 3.36 7.97
C ASN A 145 -25.43 2.28 6.97
N ALA A 146 -26.66 1.77 7.13
CA ALA A 146 -27.22 0.76 6.23
C ALA A 146 -27.25 1.23 4.76
N LYS A 147 -27.54 2.50 4.52
CA LYS A 147 -27.58 3.06 3.16
C LYS A 147 -26.20 3.13 2.50
N SER A 148 -25.11 3.26 3.26
CA SER A 148 -23.75 3.11 2.74
C SER A 148 -23.51 1.69 2.23
N LYS A 149 -23.97 0.68 2.96
CA LYS A 149 -23.86 -0.73 2.54
C LYS A 149 -24.71 -1.03 1.31
N GLU A 150 -25.93 -0.50 1.24
CA GLU A 150 -26.83 -0.63 0.09
C GLU A 150 -26.26 0.07 -1.15
N LEU A 151 -25.69 1.27 -1.00
CA LEU A 151 -25.05 1.99 -2.10
C LEU A 151 -23.84 1.23 -2.63
N LEU A 152 -22.99 0.70 -1.76
CA LEU A 152 -21.88 -0.13 -2.19
C LEU A 152 -22.36 -1.40 -2.90
N ALA A 153 -23.44 -2.02 -2.44
CA ALA A 153 -24.03 -3.18 -3.11
C ALA A 153 -24.51 -2.83 -4.52
N LEU A 154 -25.11 -1.66 -4.70
CA LEU A 154 -25.52 -1.16 -6.01
C LEU A 154 -24.32 -0.95 -6.94
N CYS A 155 -23.23 -0.34 -6.45
CA CYS A 155 -22.01 -0.16 -7.25
C CYS A 155 -21.39 -1.51 -7.66
N VAL A 156 -21.41 -2.50 -6.78
CA VAL A 156 -20.91 -3.86 -7.06
C VAL A 156 -21.78 -4.58 -8.10
N ASP A 157 -23.10 -4.40 -8.02
CA ASP A 157 -24.06 -4.98 -8.99
C ASP A 157 -23.81 -4.45 -10.42
N HIS A 158 -23.34 -3.20 -10.54
CA HIS A 158 -22.94 -2.60 -11.81
C HIS A 158 -21.58 -3.08 -12.34
N MET A 159 -20.90 -3.98 -11.66
CA MET A 159 -19.63 -4.60 -12.09
C MET A 159 -18.57 -3.61 -12.61
N GLY A 160 -18.44 -2.46 -11.97
CA GLY A 160 -17.50 -1.39 -12.36
C GLY A 160 -18.07 -0.38 -13.36
N GLY A 161 -19.34 -0.52 -13.74
CA GLY A 161 -20.07 0.51 -14.48
C GLY A 161 -20.38 1.73 -13.62
N GLU A 162 -20.66 2.85 -14.25
CA GLU A 162 -21.04 4.08 -13.57
C GLU A 162 -22.43 3.95 -12.92
N VAL A 163 -22.54 4.41 -11.68
CA VAL A 163 -23.82 4.59 -10.98
C VAL A 163 -24.03 6.08 -10.75
N THR A 164 -25.01 6.66 -11.42
CA THR A 164 -25.30 8.08 -11.24
C THR A 164 -25.98 8.34 -9.90
N MET A 165 -25.85 9.59 -9.39
CA MET A 165 -26.54 9.99 -8.15
C MET A 165 -28.07 9.82 -8.29
N GLU A 166 -28.63 10.13 -9.45
CA GLU A 166 -30.07 10.03 -9.72
C GLU A 166 -30.53 8.58 -9.62
N GLU A 167 -29.84 7.66 -10.28
CA GLU A 167 -30.13 6.23 -10.22
C GLU A 167 -30.00 5.68 -8.79
N ALA A 168 -28.95 6.06 -8.08
CA ALA A 168 -28.76 5.64 -6.70
C ALA A 168 -29.87 6.15 -5.78
N VAL A 169 -30.33 7.37 -5.98
CA VAL A 169 -31.43 7.95 -5.21
C VAL A 169 -32.73 7.23 -5.50
N ASP A 170 -33.07 6.98 -6.75
CA ASP A 170 -34.29 6.27 -7.15
C ASP A 170 -34.34 4.84 -6.56
N LYS A 171 -33.21 4.15 -6.52
CA LYS A 171 -33.15 2.79 -5.97
C LYS A 171 -33.12 2.72 -4.42
N LEU A 172 -32.39 3.65 -3.79
CA LEU A 172 -32.21 3.60 -2.33
C LEU A 172 -33.26 4.37 -1.53
N TRP A 173 -33.92 5.34 -2.14
CA TRP A 173 -34.97 6.17 -1.51
C TRP A 173 -36.16 6.39 -2.44
N PRO A 174 -36.82 5.33 -2.93
CA PRO A 174 -37.86 5.42 -3.96
C PRO A 174 -39.08 6.25 -3.53
N GLU A 175 -39.29 6.47 -2.22
CA GLU A 175 -40.37 7.26 -1.66
C GLU A 175 -40.01 8.75 -1.49
N LYS A 176 -38.81 9.19 -1.93
CA LYS A 176 -38.35 10.58 -1.77
C LYS A 176 -38.20 11.26 -3.11
N ASP A 177 -38.63 12.52 -3.16
CA ASP A 177 -38.39 13.39 -4.32
C ASP A 177 -36.89 13.68 -4.47
N TYR A 178 -36.44 13.85 -5.71
CA TYR A 178 -35.05 14.17 -6.03
C TYR A 178 -34.73 15.65 -5.71
N ASP A 179 -34.66 15.96 -4.43
CA ASP A 179 -34.43 17.30 -3.89
C ASP A 179 -33.04 17.42 -3.19
N SER A 180 -32.77 18.58 -2.61
CA SER A 180 -31.53 18.85 -1.90
C SER A 180 -31.36 17.97 -0.65
N ARG A 181 -32.45 17.50 -0.03
CA ARG A 181 -32.42 16.68 1.19
C ARG A 181 -31.98 15.26 0.86
N VAL A 182 -32.56 14.66 -0.20
CA VAL A 182 -32.17 13.30 -0.61
C VAL A 182 -30.75 13.27 -1.17
N LYS A 183 -30.30 14.33 -1.88
CA LYS A 183 -28.90 14.50 -2.30
C LYS A 183 -27.93 14.55 -1.12
N ALA A 184 -28.34 15.15 0.01
CA ALA A 184 -27.55 15.14 1.24
C ALA A 184 -27.46 13.73 1.85
N LEU A 185 -28.52 12.92 1.81
CA LEU A 185 -28.51 11.52 2.23
C LEU A 185 -27.57 10.66 1.39
N TYR A 186 -27.59 10.85 0.07
CA TYR A 186 -26.65 10.20 -0.84
C TYR A 186 -25.20 10.53 -0.49
N ARG A 187 -24.86 11.82 -0.35
CA ARG A 187 -23.50 12.24 0.04
C ARG A 187 -23.07 11.62 1.37
N LYS A 188 -23.97 11.56 2.35
CA LYS A 188 -23.70 10.90 3.64
C LYS A 188 -23.43 9.40 3.47
N ALA A 189 -24.13 8.73 2.55
CA ALA A 189 -23.88 7.32 2.26
C ALA A 189 -22.50 7.11 1.61
N VAL A 190 -22.11 7.98 0.65
CA VAL A 190 -20.78 7.96 0.03
C VAL A 190 -19.68 8.18 1.06
N ILE A 191 -19.79 9.23 1.90
CA ILE A 191 -18.83 9.49 2.99
C ILE A 191 -18.72 8.28 3.93
N GLY A 192 -19.84 7.62 4.22
CA GLY A 192 -19.84 6.43 5.06
C GLY A 192 -19.13 5.22 4.43
N ILE A 193 -19.12 5.10 3.10
CA ILE A 193 -18.33 4.10 2.38
C ILE A 193 -16.83 4.42 2.54
N HIS A 194 -16.42 5.64 2.17
CA HIS A 194 -15.02 6.07 2.27
C HIS A 194 -14.49 5.91 3.69
N GLY A 195 -15.21 6.40 4.71
CA GLY A 195 -14.77 6.31 6.11
C GLY A 195 -14.57 4.89 6.59
N VAL A 196 -15.41 3.94 6.14
CA VAL A 196 -15.22 2.53 6.46
C VAL A 196 -13.93 1.98 5.83
N PHE A 197 -13.67 2.25 4.56
CA PHE A 197 -12.45 1.76 3.91
C PHE A 197 -11.18 2.41 4.46
N GLU A 198 -11.23 3.71 4.78
CA GLU A 198 -10.14 4.43 5.45
C GLU A 198 -9.83 3.84 6.83
N GLU A 199 -10.85 3.48 7.64
CA GLU A 199 -10.66 2.83 8.94
C GLU A 199 -9.86 1.51 8.83
N TYR A 200 -10.02 0.80 7.71
CA TYR A 200 -9.24 -0.40 7.40
C TYR A 200 -7.95 -0.10 6.62
N GLY A 201 -7.60 1.18 6.39
CA GLY A 201 -6.39 1.59 5.69
C GLY A 201 -6.38 1.22 4.20
N ILE A 202 -7.54 1.29 3.55
CA ILE A 202 -7.70 1.15 2.10
C ILE A 202 -7.94 2.55 1.54
N GLU A 203 -7.00 3.02 0.73
CA GLU A 203 -7.06 4.34 0.07
C GLU A 203 -7.55 4.19 -1.38
N GLY A 204 -8.18 5.26 -1.91
CA GLY A 204 -8.56 5.34 -3.32
C GLY A 204 -9.85 4.59 -3.69
N VAL A 205 -10.77 4.47 -2.72
CA VAL A 205 -12.13 3.94 -2.94
C VAL A 205 -13.08 5.06 -3.30
#